data_c37c04b2af5e26a70a4e5838405364d1
#
_entry.id   c37c04b2af5e26a70a4e5838405364d1
#
_cell.length_a   1.000
_cell.length_b   1.000
_cell.length_c   1.000
_cell.angle_alpha   90.00
_cell.angle_beta   90.00
_cell.angle_gamma   90.00
#
_symmetry.space_group_name_H-M   'P 1'
#
loop_
_entity.id
_entity.type
_entity.pdbx_description
1 polymer ?
#
loop_
_entity_poly.entity_id
_entity_poly.type
_entity_poly.pdbx_seq_one_letter_code
_entity_poly.pdbx_strand_id
1 'polypeptide(L)'
;MEILLGLLIIAVGAFCQSSSYVPINKIKDWSWESYWLVQGVFAWLVLPFLGMLLAVPEGHSLTDMFAAAPSFNIAMTVFFGLLWGIGGLTFGLSMRYLGVALGQSIALGTCAGLGTIMGPVLLNIFFPEMNALSSLTAAVLIGVAVTLVGIAIIGVAGKMKADSLSDEQKKEAVRDFNFPKGI
;
A
#
# COMPACT_ATOMS: atom_id res chain seq x y z
N MET A 1 -16.89 -12.55 -19.57
CA MET A 1 -17.72 -11.75 -18.64
C MET A 1 -17.01 -11.57 -17.29
N GLU A 2 -16.40 -12.61 -16.76
CA GLU A 2 -15.66 -12.59 -15.46
C GLU A 2 -14.47 -11.63 -15.40
N ILE A 3 -13.68 -11.54 -16.48
CA ILE A 3 -12.53 -10.61 -16.54
C ILE A 3 -12.99 -9.16 -16.46
N LEU A 4 -14.07 -8.80 -17.19
CA LEU A 4 -14.60 -7.44 -17.16
C LEU A 4 -15.16 -7.09 -15.78
N LEU A 5 -15.87 -8.02 -15.14
CA LEU A 5 -16.36 -7.85 -13.77
C LEU A 5 -15.21 -7.66 -12.79
N GLY A 6 -14.15 -8.48 -12.92
CA GLY A 6 -12.94 -8.33 -12.11
C GLY A 6 -12.28 -6.97 -12.27
N LEU A 7 -12.17 -6.48 -13.51
CA LEU A 7 -11.61 -5.13 -13.78
C LEU A 7 -12.48 -4.01 -13.19
N LEU A 8 -13.81 -4.14 -13.26
CA LEU A 8 -14.73 -3.17 -12.65
C LEU A 8 -14.59 -3.14 -11.12
N ILE A 9 -14.50 -4.32 -10.47
CA ILE A 9 -14.29 -4.41 -9.02
C ILE A 9 -12.95 -3.77 -8.63
N ILE A 10 -11.89 -4.03 -9.39
CA ILE A 10 -10.56 -3.42 -9.16
C ILE A 10 -10.65 -1.89 -9.32
N ALA A 11 -11.33 -1.40 -10.35
CA ALA A 11 -11.50 0.05 -10.58
C ALA A 11 -12.26 0.72 -9.43
N VAL A 12 -13.35 0.12 -8.94
CA VAL A 12 -14.08 0.60 -7.77
C VAL A 12 -13.19 0.58 -6.52
N GLY A 13 -12.45 -0.50 -6.29
CA GLY A 13 -11.51 -0.62 -5.18
C GLY A 13 -10.42 0.45 -5.22
N ALA A 14 -9.85 0.71 -6.39
CA ALA A 14 -8.84 1.76 -6.60
C ALA A 14 -9.42 3.16 -6.34
N PHE A 15 -10.64 3.43 -6.77
CA PHE A 15 -11.35 4.68 -6.48
C PHE A 15 -11.59 4.86 -4.97
N CYS A 16 -12.08 3.84 -4.29
CA CYS A 16 -12.29 3.85 -2.84
C CYS A 16 -10.97 4.07 -2.08
N GLN A 17 -9.91 3.38 -2.49
CA GLN A 17 -8.57 3.54 -1.90
C GLN A 17 -8.04 4.97 -2.06
N SER A 18 -8.15 5.55 -3.25
CA SER A 18 -7.72 6.92 -3.52
C SER A 18 -8.55 7.94 -2.75
N SER A 19 -9.85 7.71 -2.62
CA SER A 19 -10.77 8.60 -1.90
C SER A 19 -10.56 8.59 -0.39
N SER A 20 -9.98 7.53 0.18
CA SER A 20 -9.77 7.40 1.63
C SER A 20 -8.87 8.49 2.22
N TYR A 21 -8.03 9.13 1.40
CA TYR A 21 -7.15 10.22 1.80
C TYR A 21 -7.75 11.63 1.60
N VAL A 22 -8.91 11.75 0.96
CA VAL A 22 -9.56 13.05 0.76
C VAL A 22 -9.88 13.76 2.08
N PRO A 23 -10.34 13.08 3.15
CA PRO A 23 -10.61 13.70 4.43
C PRO A 23 -9.41 14.39 5.06
N ILE A 24 -8.19 13.92 4.85
CA ILE A 24 -6.98 14.53 5.45
C ILE A 24 -6.81 16.00 5.02
N ASN A 25 -7.23 16.33 3.79
CA ASN A 25 -7.18 17.69 3.27
C ASN A 25 -8.35 18.58 3.76
N LYS A 26 -9.37 17.97 4.36
CA LYS A 26 -10.57 18.65 4.87
C LYS A 26 -10.54 18.88 6.38
N ILE A 27 -9.81 18.04 7.11
CA ILE A 27 -9.69 18.12 8.57
C ILE A 27 -8.65 19.19 8.90
N LYS A 28 -9.09 20.23 9.60
CA LYS A 28 -8.21 21.29 10.13
C LYS A 28 -7.94 21.00 11.61
N ASP A 29 -6.83 21.48 12.11
CA ASP A 29 -6.45 21.42 13.53
C ASP A 29 -6.10 20.01 14.08
N TRP A 30 -6.08 18.98 13.25
CA TRP A 30 -5.56 17.67 13.62
C TRP A 30 -4.10 17.53 13.22
N SER A 31 -3.30 16.88 14.07
CA SER A 31 -1.99 16.42 13.64
C SER A 31 -2.13 15.28 12.64
N TRP A 32 -1.15 15.13 11.75
CA TRP A 32 -1.12 14.04 10.79
C TRP A 32 -1.18 12.67 11.49
N GLU A 33 -0.48 12.54 12.62
CA GLU A 33 -0.43 11.32 13.42
C GLU A 33 -1.80 10.96 14.00
N SER A 34 -2.56 11.94 14.48
CA SER A 34 -3.91 11.71 14.99
C SER A 34 -4.86 11.21 13.91
N TYR A 35 -4.82 11.82 12.72
CA TYR A 35 -5.58 11.35 11.58
C TYR A 35 -5.20 9.92 11.19
N TRP A 36 -3.90 9.64 11.07
CA TRP A 36 -3.36 8.33 10.68
C TRP A 36 -3.77 7.24 11.67
N LEU A 37 -3.74 7.53 12.96
CA LEU A 37 -4.13 6.60 14.01
C LEU A 37 -5.63 6.27 13.93
N VAL A 38 -6.49 7.29 13.79
CA VAL A 38 -7.95 7.08 13.67
C VAL A 38 -8.27 6.29 12.40
N GLN A 39 -7.70 6.68 11.26
CA GLN A 39 -7.86 5.93 10.02
C GLN A 39 -7.39 4.48 10.17
N GLY A 40 -6.25 4.26 10.81
CA GLY A 40 -5.69 2.94 11.06
C GLY A 40 -6.60 2.04 11.89
N VAL A 41 -7.20 2.57 12.96
CA VAL A 41 -8.17 1.83 13.77
C VAL A 41 -9.34 1.32 12.92
N PHE A 42 -9.92 2.17 12.10
CA PHE A 42 -11.05 1.76 11.24
C PHE A 42 -10.60 0.84 10.11
N ALA A 43 -9.55 1.21 9.37
CA ALA A 43 -9.12 0.46 8.18
C ALA A 43 -8.47 -0.89 8.49
N TRP A 44 -7.75 -1.00 9.61
CA TRP A 44 -6.93 -2.19 9.91
C TRP A 44 -7.44 -3.03 11.06
N LEU A 45 -8.36 -2.53 11.89
CA LEU A 45 -8.95 -3.30 12.97
C LEU A 45 -10.45 -3.50 12.74
N VAL A 46 -11.22 -2.42 12.66
CA VAL A 46 -12.71 -2.51 12.66
C VAL A 46 -13.20 -3.16 11.36
N LEU A 47 -12.82 -2.65 10.19
CA LEU A 47 -13.32 -3.13 8.91
C LEU A 47 -12.87 -4.56 8.58
N PRO A 48 -11.60 -4.97 8.78
CA PRO A 48 -11.19 -6.36 8.60
C PRO A 48 -11.89 -7.32 9.56
N PHE A 49 -12.10 -6.91 10.82
CA PHE A 49 -12.84 -7.72 11.79
C PHE A 49 -14.30 -7.92 11.36
N LEU A 50 -14.98 -6.87 10.95
CA LEU A 50 -16.34 -6.97 10.40
C LEU A 50 -16.38 -7.81 9.13
N GLY A 51 -15.42 -7.62 8.23
CA GLY A 51 -15.29 -8.44 7.01
C GLY A 51 -15.10 -9.92 7.32
N MET A 52 -14.28 -10.24 8.33
CA MET A 52 -14.09 -11.59 8.80
C MET A 52 -15.39 -12.20 9.33
N LEU A 53 -16.15 -11.47 10.15
CA LEU A 53 -17.44 -11.93 10.67
C LEU A 53 -18.46 -12.23 9.55
N LEU A 54 -18.46 -11.39 8.50
CA LEU A 54 -19.35 -11.57 7.35
C LEU A 54 -18.92 -12.71 6.40
N ALA A 55 -17.63 -13.07 6.43
CA ALA A 55 -17.06 -14.09 5.57
C ALA A 55 -17.12 -15.52 6.16
N VAL A 56 -17.51 -15.68 7.42
CA VAL A 56 -17.63 -16.97 8.07
C VAL A 56 -18.73 -17.79 7.36
N PRO A 57 -18.43 -18.98 6.83
CA PRO A 57 -19.42 -19.85 6.22
C PRO A 57 -20.49 -20.29 7.23
N GLU A 58 -21.71 -20.53 6.75
CA GLU A 58 -22.79 -21.05 7.59
C GLU A 58 -22.40 -22.36 8.27
N GLY A 59 -22.69 -22.49 9.55
CA GLY A 59 -22.37 -23.66 10.35
C GLY A 59 -20.96 -23.74 10.90
N HIS A 60 -20.12 -22.74 10.66
CA HIS A 60 -18.78 -22.64 11.22
C HIS A 60 -18.68 -21.48 12.21
N SER A 61 -17.80 -21.62 13.22
CA SER A 61 -17.45 -20.52 14.12
C SER A 61 -16.03 -20.00 13.83
N LEU A 62 -15.75 -18.78 14.21
CA LEU A 62 -14.39 -18.22 14.12
C LEU A 62 -13.39 -19.05 14.92
N THR A 63 -13.79 -19.50 16.09
CA THR A 63 -12.93 -20.35 16.95
C THR A 63 -12.55 -21.65 16.28
N ASP A 64 -13.48 -22.29 15.58
CA ASP A 64 -13.20 -23.54 14.85
C ASP A 64 -12.24 -23.29 13.67
N MET A 65 -12.42 -22.19 12.95
CA MET A 65 -11.53 -21.80 11.86
C MET A 65 -10.11 -21.54 12.35
N PHE A 66 -9.95 -20.81 13.46
CA PHE A 66 -8.63 -20.57 14.05
C PHE A 66 -8.00 -21.83 14.62
N ALA A 67 -8.79 -22.70 15.25
CA ALA A 67 -8.30 -23.98 15.78
C ALA A 67 -7.86 -24.94 14.66
N ALA A 68 -8.50 -24.89 13.51
CA ALA A 68 -8.14 -25.71 12.34
C ALA A 68 -6.91 -25.14 11.58
N ALA A 69 -6.55 -23.88 11.77
CA ALA A 69 -5.43 -23.27 11.07
C ALA A 69 -4.08 -23.76 11.63
N PRO A 70 -3.12 -24.18 10.76
CA PRO A 70 -1.79 -24.58 11.20
C PRO A 70 -1.10 -23.41 11.96
N SER A 71 -0.54 -23.70 13.12
CA SER A 71 0.13 -22.69 13.98
C SER A 71 1.27 -21.96 13.25
N PHE A 72 1.97 -22.64 12.35
CA PHE A 72 2.98 -22.03 11.48
C PHE A 72 2.38 -20.92 10.60
N ASN A 73 1.22 -21.15 9.99
CA ASN A 73 0.57 -20.15 9.14
C ASN A 73 0.13 -18.92 9.96
N ILE A 74 -0.38 -19.15 11.17
CA ILE A 74 -0.74 -18.07 12.09
C ILE A 74 0.51 -17.25 12.45
N ALA A 75 1.60 -17.91 12.84
CA ALA A 75 2.85 -17.26 13.18
C ALA A 75 3.43 -16.44 11.99
N MET A 76 3.40 -17.00 10.78
CA MET A 76 3.85 -16.28 9.57
C MET A 76 2.96 -15.09 9.25
N THR A 77 1.64 -15.22 9.41
CA THR A 77 0.70 -14.11 9.22
C THR A 77 0.99 -12.96 10.17
N VAL A 78 1.23 -13.26 11.46
CA VAL A 78 1.61 -12.25 12.46
C VAL A 78 2.96 -11.63 12.11
N PHE A 79 3.96 -12.42 11.75
CA PHE A 79 5.29 -11.94 11.38
C PHE A 79 5.25 -10.98 10.19
N PHE A 80 4.59 -11.39 9.10
CA PHE A 80 4.46 -10.51 7.92
C PHE A 80 3.56 -9.31 8.19
N GLY A 81 2.57 -9.43 9.08
CA GLY A 81 1.76 -8.31 9.54
C GLY A 81 2.59 -7.25 10.27
N LEU A 82 3.54 -7.66 11.11
CA LEU A 82 4.48 -6.75 11.78
C LEU A 82 5.39 -6.04 10.76
N LEU A 83 5.94 -6.77 9.79
CA LEU A 83 6.75 -6.19 8.71
C LEU A 83 5.93 -5.20 7.88
N TRP A 84 4.68 -5.54 7.56
CA TRP A 84 3.77 -4.63 6.86
C TRP A 84 3.48 -3.36 7.66
N GLY A 85 3.35 -3.47 9.00
CA GLY A 85 3.18 -2.32 9.90
C GLY A 85 4.37 -1.36 9.84
N ILE A 86 5.59 -1.86 9.81
CA ILE A 86 6.81 -1.04 9.61
C ILE A 86 6.76 -0.34 8.26
N GLY A 87 6.42 -1.07 7.18
CA GLY A 87 6.22 -0.49 5.85
C GLY A 87 5.12 0.57 5.82
N GLY A 88 4.03 0.36 6.55
CA GLY A 88 2.94 1.33 6.69
C GLY A 88 3.37 2.63 7.36
N LEU A 89 4.25 2.57 8.36
CA LEU A 89 4.81 3.77 9.00
C LEU A 89 5.69 4.56 8.02
N THR A 90 6.57 3.89 7.27
CA THR A 90 7.42 4.55 6.27
C THR A 90 6.60 5.14 5.14
N PHE A 91 5.56 4.43 4.67
CA PHE A 91 4.59 4.95 3.71
C PHE A 91 3.90 6.22 4.23
N GLY A 92 3.47 6.22 5.48
CA GLY A 92 2.87 7.37 6.11
C GLY A 92 3.81 8.57 6.21
N LEU A 93 5.08 8.34 6.55
CA LEU A 93 6.10 9.40 6.57
C LEU A 93 6.36 9.96 5.17
N SER A 94 6.36 9.13 4.13
CA SER A 94 6.47 9.57 2.74
C SER A 94 5.33 10.56 2.39
N MET A 95 4.09 10.25 2.76
CA MET A 95 2.96 11.16 2.55
C MET A 95 3.08 12.45 3.37
N ARG A 96 3.60 12.38 4.60
CA ARG A 96 3.83 13.55 5.45
C ARG A 96 4.83 14.54 4.82
N TYR A 97 5.93 14.02 4.26
CA TYR A 97 7.01 14.86 3.73
C TYR A 97 6.81 15.28 2.27
N LEU A 98 6.15 14.46 1.45
CA LEU A 98 5.96 14.71 0.01
C LEU A 98 4.55 15.16 -0.35
N GLY A 99 3.61 15.05 0.59
CA GLY A 99 2.19 15.18 0.31
C GLY A 99 1.57 13.89 -0.22
N VAL A 100 0.25 13.80 -0.11
CA VAL A 100 -0.51 12.57 -0.40
C VAL A 100 -0.28 12.10 -1.84
N ALA A 101 -0.40 12.99 -2.83
CA ALA A 101 -0.32 12.60 -4.23
C ALA A 101 1.06 12.05 -4.63
N LEU A 102 2.14 12.76 -4.28
CA LEU A 102 3.49 12.38 -4.66
C LEU A 102 4.00 11.20 -3.82
N GLY A 103 3.83 11.27 -2.49
CA GLY A 103 4.25 10.22 -1.57
C GLY A 103 3.56 8.88 -1.86
N GLN A 104 2.25 8.91 -2.10
CA GLN A 104 1.49 7.72 -2.46
C GLN A 104 1.92 7.13 -3.80
N SER A 105 2.12 7.96 -4.83
CA SER A 105 2.54 7.49 -6.15
C SER A 105 3.90 6.81 -6.11
N ILE A 106 4.88 7.42 -5.44
CA ILE A 106 6.24 6.86 -5.31
C ILE A 106 6.20 5.58 -4.49
N ALA A 107 5.60 5.61 -3.29
CA ALA A 107 5.60 4.46 -2.41
C ALA A 107 4.85 3.26 -2.99
N LEU A 108 3.60 3.43 -3.45
CA LEU A 108 2.81 2.33 -4.03
C LEU A 108 3.39 1.82 -5.34
N GLY A 109 3.88 2.72 -6.19
CA GLY A 109 4.48 2.31 -7.45
C GLY A 109 5.77 1.52 -7.24
N THR A 110 6.62 1.95 -6.30
CA THR A 110 7.85 1.22 -5.94
C THR A 110 7.50 -0.13 -5.31
N CYS A 111 6.54 -0.18 -4.39
CA CYS A 111 6.07 -1.44 -3.81
C CYS A 111 5.51 -2.39 -4.87
N ALA A 112 4.71 -1.89 -5.82
CA ALA A 112 4.17 -2.72 -6.91
C ALA A 112 5.29 -3.23 -7.83
N GLY A 113 6.20 -2.35 -8.26
CA GLY A 113 7.30 -2.72 -9.15
C GLY A 113 8.26 -3.73 -8.52
N LEU A 114 8.80 -3.41 -7.35
CA LEU A 114 9.75 -4.30 -6.65
C LEU A 114 9.06 -5.55 -6.12
N GLY A 115 7.83 -5.45 -5.58
CA GLY A 115 7.09 -6.58 -5.05
C GLY A 115 6.78 -7.65 -6.10
N THR A 116 6.50 -7.23 -7.33
CA THR A 116 6.29 -8.14 -8.46
C THR A 116 7.51 -9.01 -8.76
N ILE A 117 8.72 -8.49 -8.55
CA ILE A 117 9.98 -9.24 -8.76
C ILE A 117 10.37 -10.01 -7.49
N MET A 118 10.35 -9.33 -6.34
CA MET A 118 10.86 -9.90 -5.09
C MET A 118 10.04 -11.10 -4.60
N GLY A 119 8.72 -11.09 -4.80
CA GLY A 119 7.86 -12.20 -4.40
C GLY A 119 8.29 -13.53 -5.04
N PRO A 120 8.29 -13.66 -6.37
CA PRO A 120 8.76 -14.85 -7.06
C PRO A 120 10.21 -15.23 -6.75
N VAL A 121 11.12 -14.25 -6.61
CA VAL A 121 12.52 -14.51 -6.25
C VAL A 121 12.65 -15.14 -4.88
N LEU A 122 12.01 -14.58 -3.87
CA LEU A 122 12.02 -15.12 -2.51
C LEU A 122 11.36 -16.51 -2.45
N LEU A 123 10.21 -16.68 -3.10
CA LEU A 123 9.55 -17.98 -3.18
C LEU A 123 10.45 -19.04 -3.82
N ASN A 124 11.17 -18.70 -4.88
CA ASN A 124 12.08 -19.63 -5.54
C ASN A 124 13.33 -19.96 -4.68
N ILE A 125 13.77 -19.03 -3.82
CA ILE A 125 14.89 -19.28 -2.89
C ILE A 125 14.45 -20.22 -1.76
N PHE A 126 13.28 -19.98 -1.15
CA PHE A 126 12.82 -20.73 0.01
C PHE A 126 12.06 -22.01 -0.38
N PHE A 127 11.44 -22.06 -1.54
CA PHE A 127 10.60 -23.15 -2.05
C PHE A 127 10.91 -23.39 -3.54
N PRO A 128 12.09 -23.93 -3.90
CA PRO A 128 12.51 -24.11 -5.30
C PRO A 128 11.56 -24.97 -6.12
N GLU A 129 10.86 -25.89 -5.47
CA GLU A 129 9.87 -26.79 -6.07
C GLU A 129 8.67 -26.04 -6.67
N MET A 130 8.35 -24.83 -6.21
CA MET A 130 7.27 -24.04 -6.73
C MET A 130 7.56 -23.40 -8.08
N ASN A 131 8.82 -23.41 -8.50
CA ASN A 131 9.29 -22.77 -9.77
C ASN A 131 8.69 -21.36 -9.99
N ALA A 132 8.65 -20.56 -8.92
CA ALA A 132 7.96 -19.27 -8.91
C ALA A 132 8.55 -18.25 -9.92
N LEU A 133 9.82 -18.42 -10.30
CA LEU A 133 10.47 -17.56 -11.31
C LEU A 133 9.80 -17.67 -12.70
N SER A 134 9.10 -18.74 -13.00
CA SER A 134 8.36 -18.89 -14.26
C SER A 134 7.24 -17.86 -14.42
N SER A 135 6.78 -17.25 -13.33
CA SER A 135 5.81 -16.15 -13.36
C SER A 135 6.40 -14.83 -13.85
N LEU A 136 7.74 -14.66 -13.83
CA LEU A 136 8.45 -13.49 -14.32
C LEU A 136 8.61 -13.55 -15.85
N THR A 137 7.50 -13.51 -16.55
CA THR A 137 7.49 -13.49 -18.01
C THR A 137 8.05 -12.18 -18.56
N ALA A 138 8.46 -12.16 -19.82
CA ALA A 138 8.91 -10.94 -20.48
C ALA A 138 7.87 -9.81 -20.40
N ALA A 139 6.59 -10.14 -20.54
CA ALA A 139 5.50 -9.15 -20.40
C ALA A 139 5.44 -8.54 -19.00
N VAL A 140 5.59 -9.35 -17.95
CA VAL A 140 5.64 -8.88 -16.55
C VAL A 140 6.85 -7.97 -16.34
N LEU A 141 8.03 -8.36 -16.79
CA LEU A 141 9.25 -7.56 -16.64
C LEU A 141 9.18 -6.23 -17.40
N ILE A 142 8.61 -6.22 -18.60
CA ILE A 142 8.34 -4.98 -19.35
C ILE A 142 7.35 -4.09 -18.57
N GLY A 143 6.28 -4.66 -18.03
CA GLY A 143 5.31 -3.93 -17.21
C GLY A 143 5.94 -3.29 -15.99
N VAL A 144 6.82 -4.01 -15.28
CA VAL A 144 7.59 -3.49 -14.15
C VAL A 144 8.51 -2.35 -14.59
N ALA A 145 9.25 -2.53 -15.70
CA ALA A 145 10.13 -1.48 -16.22
C ALA A 145 9.36 -0.20 -16.57
N VAL A 146 8.21 -0.31 -17.24
CA VAL A 146 7.33 0.83 -17.56
C VAL A 146 6.84 1.51 -16.27
N THR A 147 6.45 0.73 -15.26
CA THR A 147 6.02 1.25 -13.96
C THR A 147 7.14 2.04 -13.29
N LEU A 148 8.35 1.49 -13.21
CA LEU A 148 9.51 2.15 -12.59
C LEU A 148 9.90 3.44 -13.34
N VAL A 149 9.85 3.44 -14.66
CA VAL A 149 10.07 4.65 -15.48
C VAL A 149 8.99 5.70 -15.17
N GLY A 150 7.71 5.30 -15.09
CA GLY A 150 6.61 6.18 -14.72
C GLY A 150 6.82 6.83 -13.34
N ILE A 151 7.26 6.04 -12.34
CA ILE A 151 7.59 6.54 -10.99
C ILE A 151 8.73 7.56 -11.04
N ALA A 152 9.79 7.25 -11.81
CA ALA A 152 10.92 8.16 -11.96
C ALA A 152 10.47 9.52 -12.56
N ILE A 153 9.61 9.49 -13.59
CA ILE A 153 9.03 10.70 -14.19
C ILE A 153 8.20 11.48 -13.15
N ILE A 154 7.35 10.81 -12.38
CA ILE A 154 6.56 11.45 -11.31
C ILE A 154 7.48 12.06 -10.25
N GLY A 155 8.54 11.35 -9.86
CA GLY A 155 9.53 11.83 -8.90
C GLY A 155 10.24 13.10 -9.39
N VAL A 156 10.69 13.12 -10.64
CA VAL A 156 11.31 14.29 -11.27
C VAL A 156 10.33 15.45 -11.35
N ALA A 157 9.11 15.22 -11.82
CA ALA A 157 8.07 16.25 -11.91
C ALA A 157 7.72 16.83 -10.52
N GLY A 158 7.64 15.96 -9.50
CA GLY A 158 7.41 16.35 -8.11
C GLY A 158 8.54 17.23 -7.57
N LYS A 159 9.80 16.86 -7.85
CA LYS A 159 10.97 17.67 -7.48
C LYS A 159 10.96 19.02 -8.18
N MET A 160 10.75 19.06 -9.49
CA MET A 160 10.66 20.31 -10.26
C MET A 160 9.57 21.24 -9.71
N LYS A 161 8.39 20.68 -9.38
CA LYS A 161 7.33 21.43 -8.72
C LYS A 161 7.77 21.97 -7.37
N ALA A 162 8.41 21.15 -6.55
CA ALA A 162 8.92 21.55 -5.24
C ALA A 162 9.95 22.69 -5.33
N ASP A 163 10.84 22.62 -6.32
CA ASP A 163 11.86 23.65 -6.54
C ASP A 163 11.25 24.98 -7.06
N SER A 164 10.10 24.93 -7.72
CA SER A 164 9.38 26.12 -8.23
C SER A 164 8.51 26.82 -7.19
N LEU A 165 8.21 26.17 -6.05
CA LEU A 165 7.38 26.75 -4.99
C LEU A 165 8.21 27.59 -4.02
N SER A 166 7.65 28.74 -3.55
CA SER A 166 8.21 29.49 -2.43
C SER A 166 8.09 28.68 -1.13
N ASP A 167 8.90 29.01 -0.13
CA ASP A 167 8.86 28.32 1.17
C ASP A 167 7.49 28.45 1.87
N GLU A 168 6.77 29.55 1.63
CA GLU A 168 5.41 29.76 2.13
C GLU A 168 4.43 28.82 1.44
N GLN A 169 4.49 28.70 0.11
CA GLN A 169 3.67 27.78 -0.67
C GLN A 169 3.95 26.32 -0.34
N LYS A 170 5.21 25.97 -0.05
CA LYS A 170 5.57 24.61 0.41
C LYS A 170 4.92 24.30 1.75
N LYS A 171 4.94 25.23 2.71
CA LYS A 171 4.30 25.06 4.02
C LYS A 171 2.78 25.00 3.94
N GLU A 172 2.17 25.71 3.00
CA GLU A 172 0.73 25.66 2.77
C GLU A 172 0.29 24.34 2.15
N ALA A 173 1.07 23.78 1.23
CA ALA A 173 0.78 22.51 0.57
C ALA A 173 1.05 21.30 1.46
N VAL A 174 2.15 21.30 2.21
CA VAL A 174 2.57 20.24 3.13
C VAL A 174 3.35 20.88 4.28
N ARG A 175 2.83 20.75 5.50
CA ARG A 175 3.41 21.41 6.70
C ARG A 175 4.90 21.12 6.91
N ASP A 176 5.35 19.90 6.62
CA ASP A 176 6.71 19.42 6.85
C ASP A 176 7.40 18.99 5.54
N PHE A 177 7.12 19.69 4.42
CA PHE A 177 7.63 19.29 3.12
C PHE A 177 9.16 19.10 3.14
N ASN A 178 9.62 17.90 2.83
CA ASN A 178 11.03 17.55 2.75
C ASN A 178 11.25 16.41 1.75
N PHE A 179 11.63 16.76 0.52
CA PHE A 179 11.80 15.80 -0.55
C PHE A 179 12.85 14.71 -0.23
N PRO A 180 14.06 15.03 0.28
CA PRO A 180 15.06 14.00 0.60
C PRO A 180 14.67 13.03 1.72
N LYS A 181 13.79 13.44 2.65
CA LYS A 181 13.32 12.57 3.74
C LYS A 181 12.10 11.74 3.36
N GLY A 182 11.40 12.12 2.30
CA GLY A 182 10.16 11.46 1.89
C GLY A 182 10.38 10.33 0.88
N ILE A 183 11.53 10.26 0.23
CA ILE A 183 11.95 9.18 -0.65
C ILE A 183 12.73 8.14 0.15
#